data_acec91d0aa0c6a14403a35a4c44f08ef
#
_entry.id   acec91d0aa0c6a14403a35a4c44f08ef
#
_cell.length_a   1.000
_cell.length_b   1.000
_cell.length_c   1.000
_cell.angle_alpha   90.00
_cell.angle_beta   90.00
_cell.angle_gamma   90.00
#
_symmetry.space_group_name_H-M   'P 1'
#
loop_
_entity.id
_entity.type
_entity.pdbx_description
1 polymer ?
#
loop_
_entity_poly.entity_id
_entity_poly.type
_entity_poly.pdbx_seq_one_letter_code
_entity_poly.pdbx_strand_id
1 'polypeptide(L)'
;MRWLRGSCLMVILALGAVQALNASIQTVPAERIKLIKEIQARLNISFQCEFSISIGETRKYAMANSSGIIIVDRAFLESADRGRIFFAIAHEYAHAYLQHDVRLYEHLSKPVGQSPPKNLPEIRRRFEKEADGIAARKAKEMGFPIESILEFILTQPDAEKGFHPDLRAYCKPRERAAYIMAVYQSS
;
A
#
# COMPACT_ATOMS: atom_id res chain seq x y z
N MET A 1 -2.77 18.92 61.90
CA MET A 1 -1.77 19.07 60.84
C MET A 1 -1.57 17.73 60.08
N ARG A 2 -2.43 17.41 59.08
CA ARG A 2 -2.33 16.17 58.28
C ARG A 2 -3.07 16.34 56.95
N TRP A 3 -2.64 17.27 56.08
CA TRP A 3 -3.27 17.47 54.73
C TRP A 3 -2.26 18.04 53.72
N LEU A 4 -1.08 17.40 53.51
CA LEU A 4 -0.15 17.89 52.49
C LEU A 4 0.67 16.76 51.83
N ARG A 5 0.24 15.48 51.90
CA ARG A 5 0.98 14.37 51.27
C ARG A 5 0.30 13.72 50.06
N GLY A 6 -0.96 14.15 49.74
CA GLY A 6 -1.70 13.53 48.61
C GLY A 6 -1.50 14.18 47.25
N SER A 7 -1.16 15.47 47.21
CA SER A 7 -1.15 16.24 45.94
C SER A 7 0.11 16.02 45.11
N CYS A 8 1.23 15.63 45.71
CA CYS A 8 2.48 15.44 44.99
C CYS A 8 2.53 14.11 44.17
N LEU A 9 1.82 13.06 44.66
CA LEU A 9 1.81 11.76 43.97
C LEU A 9 0.95 11.78 42.70
N MET A 10 -0.14 12.53 42.67
CA MET A 10 -1.01 12.67 41.49
C MET A 10 -0.33 13.43 40.36
N VAL A 11 0.46 14.46 40.65
CA VAL A 11 1.19 15.23 39.63
C VAL A 11 2.28 14.40 38.95
N ILE A 12 2.97 13.54 39.70
CA ILE A 12 4.02 12.68 39.16
C ILE A 12 3.42 11.59 38.25
N LEU A 13 2.26 11.03 38.61
CA LEU A 13 1.56 10.05 37.76
C LEU A 13 1.00 10.69 36.48
N ALA A 14 0.52 11.93 36.53
CA ALA A 14 0.04 12.63 35.35
C ALA A 14 1.17 13.02 34.38
N LEU A 15 2.33 13.44 34.90
CA LEU A 15 3.52 13.73 34.11
C LEU A 15 4.11 12.46 33.48
N GLY A 16 4.12 11.34 34.20
CA GLY A 16 4.55 10.04 33.66
C GLY A 16 3.64 9.53 32.53
N ALA A 17 2.32 9.72 32.66
CA ALA A 17 1.37 9.33 31.63
C ALA A 17 1.49 10.20 30.36
N VAL A 18 1.73 11.51 30.51
CA VAL A 18 1.96 12.42 29.37
C VAL A 18 3.28 12.14 28.69
N GLN A 19 4.33 11.77 29.42
CA GLN A 19 5.60 11.36 28.84
C GLN A 19 5.50 10.00 28.14
N ALA A 20 4.74 9.04 28.67
CA ALA A 20 4.48 7.75 28.02
C ALA A 20 3.63 7.90 26.75
N LEU A 21 2.65 8.82 26.71
CA LEU A 21 1.89 9.16 25.50
C LEU A 21 2.78 9.83 24.43
N ASN A 22 3.71 10.69 24.83
CA ASN A 22 4.64 11.34 23.90
C ASN A 22 5.74 10.39 23.38
N ALA A 23 6.11 9.35 24.12
CA ALA A 23 7.06 8.34 23.68
C ALA A 23 6.49 7.39 22.60
N SER A 24 5.18 7.37 22.38
CA SER A 24 4.52 6.52 21.37
C SER A 24 4.31 7.20 20.00
N ILE A 25 4.65 8.48 19.85
CA ILE A 25 4.75 9.11 18.53
C ILE A 25 6.12 8.78 17.96
N GLN A 26 6.30 7.54 17.51
CA GLN A 26 7.45 7.21 16.68
C GLN A 26 7.34 8.05 15.41
N THR A 27 8.23 9.02 15.28
CA THR A 27 8.34 9.83 14.07
C THR A 27 9.00 8.98 13.00
N VAL A 28 8.36 8.85 11.85
CA VAL A 28 8.97 8.18 10.70
C VAL A 28 10.34 8.82 10.40
N PRO A 29 11.40 8.03 10.22
CA PRO A 29 12.74 8.54 9.95
C PRO A 29 12.76 9.50 8.77
N ALA A 30 13.55 10.59 8.87
CA ALA A 30 13.59 11.65 7.87
C ALA A 30 13.99 11.15 6.47
N GLU A 31 14.87 10.14 6.40
CA GLU A 31 15.27 9.49 5.14
C GLU A 31 14.10 8.75 4.47
N ARG A 32 13.17 8.21 5.24
CA ARG A 32 11.95 7.57 4.69
C ARG A 32 10.98 8.59 4.12
N ILE A 33 10.84 9.73 4.79
CA ILE A 33 10.05 10.86 4.29
C ILE A 33 10.66 11.41 3.00
N LYS A 34 11.99 11.56 2.95
CA LYS A 34 12.70 11.98 1.74
C LYS A 34 12.49 10.99 0.59
N LEU A 35 12.60 9.69 0.87
CA LEU A 35 12.36 8.63 -0.12
C LEU A 35 10.95 8.70 -0.71
N ILE A 36 9.92 8.85 0.13
CA ILE A 36 8.53 8.98 -0.36
C ILE A 36 8.38 10.20 -1.27
N LYS A 37 8.92 11.36 -0.88
CA LYS A 37 8.86 12.58 -1.70
C LYS A 37 9.56 12.40 -3.05
N GLU A 38 10.72 11.72 -3.06
CA GLU A 38 11.44 11.39 -4.28
C GLU A 38 10.61 10.48 -5.19
N ILE A 39 10.03 9.40 -4.63
CA ILE A 39 9.17 8.47 -5.36
C ILE A 39 7.94 9.21 -5.92
N GLN A 40 7.27 10.01 -5.10
CA GLN A 40 6.09 10.80 -5.51
C GLN A 40 6.42 11.72 -6.69
N ALA A 41 7.49 12.50 -6.59
CA ALA A 41 7.87 13.43 -7.65
C ALA A 41 8.14 12.69 -8.98
N ARG A 42 8.90 11.60 -8.93
CA ARG A 42 9.22 10.79 -10.12
C ARG A 42 7.99 10.12 -10.73
N LEU A 43 7.11 9.56 -9.90
CA LEU A 43 5.88 8.94 -10.39
C LEU A 43 4.91 9.98 -10.95
N ASN A 44 4.72 11.13 -10.31
CA ASN A 44 3.88 12.21 -10.83
C ASN A 44 4.34 12.67 -12.23
N ILE A 45 5.64 12.84 -12.43
CA ILE A 45 6.20 13.14 -13.76
C ILE A 45 5.90 12.00 -14.74
N SER A 46 6.16 10.77 -14.34
CA SER A 46 6.04 9.60 -15.22
C SER A 46 4.60 9.27 -15.61
N PHE A 47 3.65 9.52 -14.72
CA PHE A 47 2.21 9.34 -14.97
C PHE A 47 1.51 10.61 -15.48
N GLN A 48 2.20 11.76 -15.52
CA GLN A 48 1.63 13.07 -15.85
C GLN A 48 0.40 13.40 -14.98
N CYS A 49 0.55 13.22 -13.66
CA CYS A 49 -0.51 13.42 -12.67
C CYS A 49 0.03 14.18 -11.44
N GLU A 50 -0.88 14.58 -10.53
CA GLU A 50 -0.56 15.28 -9.28
C GLU A 50 -1.11 14.50 -8.08
N PHE A 51 -0.70 13.25 -7.94
CA PHE A 51 -1.11 12.42 -6.81
C PHE A 51 -0.29 12.76 -5.56
N SER A 52 -0.91 12.59 -4.40
CA SER A 52 -0.28 12.84 -3.09
C SER A 52 -0.07 11.55 -2.32
N ILE A 53 1.05 11.49 -1.57
CA ILE A 53 1.33 10.37 -0.67
C ILE A 53 1.26 10.88 0.76
N SER A 54 0.52 10.18 1.61
CA SER A 54 0.47 10.35 3.06
C SER A 54 0.90 9.07 3.78
N ILE A 55 1.32 9.23 5.03
CA ILE A 55 1.69 8.11 5.90
C ILE A 55 0.57 7.91 6.89
N GLY A 56 0.10 6.68 7.03
CA GLY A 56 -1.00 6.35 7.93
C GLY A 56 -0.88 4.94 8.47
N GLU A 57 -1.89 4.52 9.21
CA GLU A 57 -2.06 3.13 9.63
C GLU A 57 -3.06 2.48 8.69
N THR A 58 -2.63 1.43 8.02
CA THR A 58 -3.48 0.67 7.09
C THR A 58 -3.40 -0.83 7.41
N ARG A 59 -4.35 -1.61 6.87
CA ARG A 59 -4.27 -3.08 6.95
C ARG A 59 -3.46 -3.69 5.80
N LYS A 60 -2.95 -2.85 4.91
CA LYS A 60 -2.17 -3.21 3.74
C LYS A 60 -0.86 -2.41 3.77
N TYR A 61 0.06 -2.73 2.89
CA TYR A 61 1.33 -2.01 2.73
C TYR A 61 1.14 -0.58 2.23
N ALA A 62 0.19 -0.41 1.33
CA ALA A 62 -0.30 0.87 0.84
C ALA A 62 -1.73 0.71 0.33
N MET A 63 -2.40 1.83 0.06
CA MET A 63 -3.72 1.88 -0.55
C MET A 63 -3.92 3.20 -1.30
N ALA A 64 -4.70 3.18 -2.36
CA ALA A 64 -5.05 4.36 -3.11
C ALA A 64 -6.56 4.55 -3.20
N ASN A 65 -6.98 5.76 -3.53
CA ASN A 65 -8.33 6.07 -3.99
C ASN A 65 -8.29 6.76 -5.37
N SER A 66 -9.44 6.84 -6.02
CA SER A 66 -9.59 7.48 -7.35
C SER A 66 -9.28 8.98 -7.37
N SER A 67 -9.21 9.63 -6.21
CA SER A 67 -8.80 11.04 -6.11
C SER A 67 -7.28 11.22 -6.14
N GLY A 68 -6.50 10.13 -6.28
CA GLY A 68 -5.04 10.20 -6.32
C GLY A 68 -4.38 10.40 -4.97
N ILE A 69 -5.06 10.04 -3.89
CA ILE A 69 -4.46 10.00 -2.54
C ILE A 69 -3.97 8.57 -2.28
N ILE A 70 -2.67 8.43 -2.07
CA ILE A 70 -2.04 7.17 -1.71
C ILE A 70 -1.66 7.22 -0.23
N ILE A 71 -2.05 6.23 0.55
CA ILE A 71 -1.68 6.10 1.96
C ILE A 71 -0.71 4.93 2.08
N VAL A 72 0.49 5.19 2.60
CA VAL A 72 1.50 4.16 2.87
C VAL A 72 1.46 3.81 4.35
N ASP A 73 1.43 2.51 4.64
CA ASP A 73 1.46 2.01 6.01
C ASP A 73 2.77 2.38 6.71
N ARG A 74 2.65 2.91 7.92
CA ARG A 74 3.80 3.37 8.72
C ARG A 74 4.77 2.21 9.03
N ALA A 75 4.28 1.09 9.54
CA ALA A 75 5.12 -0.03 9.95
C ALA A 75 5.82 -0.67 8.74
N PHE A 76 5.11 -0.74 7.60
CA PHE A 76 5.71 -1.17 6.33
C PHE A 76 6.82 -0.21 5.89
N LEU A 77 6.57 1.09 5.92
CA LEU A 77 7.56 2.10 5.54
C LEU A 77 8.83 2.06 6.39
N GLU A 78 8.71 1.77 7.68
CA GLU A 78 9.84 1.66 8.61
C GLU A 78 10.67 0.40 8.37
N SER A 79 10.03 -0.72 8.03
CA SER A 79 10.66 -2.05 7.94
C SER A 79 11.11 -2.45 6.52
N ALA A 80 10.46 -1.94 5.47
CA ALA A 80 10.72 -2.36 4.11
C ALA A 80 11.96 -1.67 3.49
N ASP A 81 12.61 -2.33 2.55
CA ASP A 81 13.64 -1.72 1.72
C ASP A 81 13.07 -0.78 0.65
N ARG A 82 13.95 -0.06 -0.03
CA ARG A 82 13.57 0.95 -1.05
C ARG A 82 12.78 0.35 -2.22
N GLY A 83 13.13 -0.85 -2.66
CA GLY A 83 12.46 -1.51 -3.79
C GLY A 83 11.04 -1.94 -3.45
N ARG A 84 10.83 -2.50 -2.26
CA ARG A 84 9.52 -2.87 -1.74
C ARG A 84 8.61 -1.66 -1.57
N ILE A 85 9.14 -0.57 -0.96
CA ILE A 85 8.40 0.69 -0.79
C ILE A 85 8.01 1.26 -2.15
N PHE A 86 8.96 1.33 -3.09
CA PHE A 86 8.69 1.82 -4.43
C PHE A 86 7.59 1.01 -5.12
N PHE A 87 7.72 -0.32 -5.13
CA PHE A 87 6.78 -1.19 -5.82
C PHE A 87 5.36 -1.06 -5.25
N ALA A 88 5.22 -1.06 -3.91
CA ALA A 88 3.91 -0.89 -3.27
C ALA A 88 3.27 0.45 -3.65
N ILE A 89 4.04 1.55 -3.65
CA ILE A 89 3.55 2.87 -4.04
C ILE A 89 3.18 2.90 -5.53
N ALA A 90 4.05 2.40 -6.42
CA ALA A 90 3.82 2.41 -7.86
C ALA A 90 2.59 1.55 -8.27
N HIS A 91 2.34 0.45 -7.55
CA HIS A 91 1.16 -0.39 -7.70
C HIS A 91 -0.12 0.41 -7.37
N GLU A 92 -0.13 1.13 -6.26
CA GLU A 92 -1.27 1.97 -5.88
C GLU A 92 -1.44 3.18 -6.81
N TYR A 93 -0.34 3.77 -7.31
CA TYR A 93 -0.41 4.78 -8.36
C TYR A 93 -1.10 4.27 -9.61
N ALA A 94 -0.80 3.03 -10.03
CA ALA A 94 -1.45 2.42 -11.18
C ALA A 94 -2.95 2.21 -10.95
N HIS A 95 -3.37 1.77 -9.75
CA HIS A 95 -4.79 1.67 -9.40
C HIS A 95 -5.51 3.01 -9.50
N ALA A 96 -4.93 4.08 -8.91
CA ALA A 96 -5.51 5.43 -8.97
C ALA A 96 -5.55 5.98 -10.39
N TYR A 97 -4.45 5.87 -11.13
CA TYR A 97 -4.32 6.38 -12.50
C TYR A 97 -5.30 5.71 -13.48
N LEU A 98 -5.47 4.39 -13.35
CA LEU A 98 -6.42 3.63 -14.17
C LEU A 98 -7.85 3.65 -13.62
N GLN A 99 -8.07 4.34 -12.49
CA GLN A 99 -9.37 4.45 -11.83
C GLN A 99 -10.04 3.09 -11.57
N HIS A 100 -9.26 2.11 -11.09
CA HIS A 100 -9.74 0.75 -10.91
C HIS A 100 -10.90 0.63 -9.92
N ASP A 101 -10.96 1.46 -8.88
CA ASP A 101 -12.07 1.53 -7.95
C ASP A 101 -13.36 2.05 -8.60
N VAL A 102 -13.29 3.08 -9.44
CA VAL A 102 -14.42 3.60 -10.21
C VAL A 102 -14.91 2.55 -11.20
N ARG A 103 -14.00 1.97 -11.99
CA ARG A 103 -14.31 0.91 -12.95
C ARG A 103 -14.91 -0.32 -12.27
N LEU A 104 -14.42 -0.68 -11.06
CA LEU A 104 -15.00 -1.76 -10.28
C LEU A 104 -16.42 -1.42 -9.81
N TYR A 105 -16.62 -0.19 -9.33
CA TYR A 105 -17.93 0.30 -8.93
C TYR A 105 -18.93 0.27 -10.07
N GLU A 106 -18.57 0.65 -11.28
CA GLU A 106 -19.40 0.57 -12.48
C GLU A 106 -19.86 -0.87 -12.76
N HIS A 107 -18.97 -1.86 -12.56
CA HIS A 107 -19.34 -3.27 -12.69
C HIS A 107 -20.29 -3.74 -11.58
N LEU A 108 -20.23 -3.11 -10.40
CA LEU A 108 -21.08 -3.48 -9.25
C LEU A 108 -22.41 -2.72 -9.23
N SER A 109 -22.45 -1.50 -9.81
CA SER A 109 -23.62 -0.62 -9.83
C SER A 109 -24.67 -1.11 -10.83
N LYS A 110 -25.36 -2.19 -10.46
CA LYS A 110 -26.49 -2.73 -11.21
C LYS A 110 -27.81 -2.26 -10.62
N PRO A 111 -28.90 -2.25 -11.39
CA PRO A 111 -30.24 -1.99 -10.85
C PRO A 111 -30.55 -2.86 -9.66
N VAL A 112 -31.30 -2.30 -8.70
CA VAL A 112 -31.74 -3.00 -7.49
C VAL A 112 -32.37 -4.35 -7.85
N GLY A 113 -31.92 -5.43 -7.20
CA GLY A 113 -32.43 -6.80 -7.43
C GLY A 113 -31.59 -7.65 -8.40
N GLN A 114 -30.55 -7.11 -9.01
CA GLN A 114 -29.61 -7.91 -9.81
C GLN A 114 -28.41 -8.39 -8.98
N SER A 115 -28.05 -9.66 -9.14
CA SER A 115 -26.85 -10.20 -8.51
C SER A 115 -25.58 -9.57 -9.06
N PRO A 116 -24.49 -9.45 -8.26
CA PRO A 116 -23.18 -9.04 -8.76
C PRO A 116 -22.74 -9.88 -9.97
N PRO A 117 -21.90 -9.33 -10.86
CA PRO A 117 -21.39 -10.08 -12.00
C PRO A 117 -20.67 -11.34 -11.54
N LYS A 118 -20.98 -12.49 -12.16
CA LYS A 118 -20.29 -13.77 -11.85
C LYS A 118 -18.78 -13.71 -12.11
N ASN A 119 -18.34 -12.81 -13.01
CA ASN A 119 -16.92 -12.62 -13.38
C ASN A 119 -16.21 -11.57 -12.53
N LEU A 120 -16.78 -11.12 -11.41
CA LEU A 120 -16.16 -10.11 -10.54
C LEU A 120 -14.73 -10.48 -10.07
N PRO A 121 -14.44 -11.73 -9.66
CA PRO A 121 -13.07 -12.13 -9.31
C PRO A 121 -12.10 -11.98 -10.49
N GLU A 122 -12.52 -12.32 -11.70
CA GLU A 122 -11.71 -12.16 -12.92
C GLU A 122 -11.41 -10.68 -13.22
N ILE A 123 -12.41 -9.79 -13.09
CA ILE A 123 -12.24 -8.35 -13.26
C ILE A 123 -11.21 -7.82 -12.27
N ARG A 124 -11.32 -8.17 -10.98
CA ARG A 124 -10.35 -7.78 -9.96
C ARG A 124 -8.95 -8.30 -10.27
N ARG A 125 -8.81 -9.58 -10.63
CA ARG A 125 -7.53 -10.18 -11.00
C ARG A 125 -6.86 -9.46 -12.18
N ARG A 126 -7.64 -9.02 -13.16
CA ARG A 126 -7.14 -8.21 -14.27
C ARG A 126 -6.60 -6.88 -13.79
N PHE A 127 -7.32 -6.18 -12.91
CA PHE A 127 -6.88 -4.90 -12.36
C PHE A 127 -5.59 -5.01 -11.53
N GLU A 128 -5.49 -6.05 -10.70
CA GLU A 128 -4.25 -6.34 -9.97
C GLU A 128 -3.08 -6.60 -10.92
N LYS A 129 -3.33 -7.35 -11.99
CA LYS A 129 -2.32 -7.66 -12.99
C LYS A 129 -1.89 -6.42 -13.80
N GLU A 130 -2.84 -5.54 -14.16
CA GLU A 130 -2.55 -4.25 -14.79
C GLU A 130 -1.66 -3.39 -13.89
N ALA A 131 -1.99 -3.28 -12.60
CA ALA A 131 -1.22 -2.53 -11.61
C ALA A 131 0.18 -3.10 -11.41
N ASP A 132 0.31 -4.40 -11.23
CA ASP A 132 1.61 -5.09 -11.12
C ASP A 132 2.50 -4.86 -12.35
N GLY A 133 1.92 -4.96 -13.54
CA GLY A 133 2.66 -4.76 -14.77
C GLY A 133 3.18 -3.33 -14.94
N ILE A 134 2.37 -2.34 -14.56
CA ILE A 134 2.80 -0.94 -14.57
C ILE A 134 3.89 -0.71 -13.52
N ALA A 135 3.70 -1.18 -12.28
CA ALA A 135 4.68 -1.04 -11.22
C ALA A 135 6.03 -1.68 -11.57
N ALA A 136 6.02 -2.86 -12.22
CA ALA A 136 7.23 -3.53 -12.69
C ALA A 136 7.99 -2.72 -13.75
N ARG A 137 7.29 -2.18 -14.75
CA ARG A 137 7.90 -1.29 -15.77
C ARG A 137 8.51 -0.05 -15.13
N LYS A 138 7.75 0.61 -14.24
CA LYS A 138 8.23 1.81 -13.53
C LYS A 138 9.43 1.51 -12.63
N ALA A 139 9.49 0.33 -12.01
CA ALA A 139 10.64 -0.11 -11.24
C ALA A 139 11.89 -0.20 -12.12
N LYS A 140 11.79 -0.80 -13.30
CA LYS A 140 12.90 -0.87 -14.26
C LYS A 140 13.32 0.51 -14.76
N GLU A 141 12.37 1.33 -15.24
CA GLU A 141 12.60 2.68 -15.72
C GLU A 141 13.32 3.57 -14.68
N MET A 142 13.04 3.36 -13.40
CA MET A 142 13.57 4.13 -12.29
C MET A 142 14.78 3.49 -11.61
N GLY A 143 15.26 2.33 -12.09
CA GLY A 143 16.45 1.65 -11.60
C GLY A 143 16.29 0.95 -10.25
N PHE A 144 15.08 0.53 -9.89
CA PHE A 144 14.86 -0.28 -8.70
C PHE A 144 15.10 -1.76 -9.00
N PRO A 145 15.88 -2.47 -8.16
CA PRO A 145 16.21 -3.88 -8.40
C PRO A 145 14.99 -4.76 -8.25
N ILE A 146 14.87 -5.74 -9.16
CA ILE A 146 13.72 -6.64 -9.18
C ILE A 146 13.74 -7.65 -8.02
N GLU A 147 14.90 -7.99 -7.52
CA GLU A 147 15.11 -9.06 -6.53
C GLU A 147 14.32 -8.79 -5.24
N SER A 148 14.42 -7.57 -4.69
CA SER A 148 13.69 -7.20 -3.48
C SER A 148 12.18 -7.14 -3.70
N ILE A 149 11.75 -6.79 -4.91
CA ILE A 149 10.33 -6.79 -5.30
C ILE A 149 9.79 -8.22 -5.33
N LEU A 150 10.51 -9.15 -5.97
CA LEU A 150 10.10 -10.55 -6.05
C LEU A 150 10.08 -11.21 -4.67
N GLU A 151 11.09 -10.96 -3.86
CA GLU A 151 11.11 -11.44 -2.48
C GLU A 151 9.89 -10.94 -1.70
N PHE A 152 9.57 -9.65 -1.82
CA PHE A 152 8.38 -9.07 -1.21
C PHE A 152 7.10 -9.77 -1.64
N ILE A 153 6.91 -10.00 -2.94
CA ILE A 153 5.72 -10.67 -3.46
C ILE A 153 5.64 -12.13 -3.00
N LEU A 154 6.78 -12.85 -3.01
CA LEU A 154 6.82 -14.26 -2.62
C LEU A 154 6.59 -14.49 -1.12
N THR A 155 6.91 -13.49 -0.28
CA THR A 155 6.69 -13.55 1.17
C THR A 155 5.29 -13.14 1.59
N GLN A 156 4.48 -12.59 0.67
CA GLN A 156 3.09 -12.26 0.98
C GLN A 156 2.26 -13.52 1.28
N PRO A 157 1.39 -13.48 2.29
CA PRO A 157 0.49 -14.59 2.54
C PRO A 157 -0.48 -14.76 1.35
N ASP A 158 -0.79 -16.01 0.99
CA ASP A 158 -1.88 -16.29 0.07
C ASP A 158 -3.21 -16.11 0.80
N ALA A 159 -3.74 -14.90 0.78
CA ALA A 159 -4.99 -14.53 1.49
C ALA A 159 -6.22 -15.33 1.00
N GLU A 160 -6.15 -15.91 -0.19
CA GLU A 160 -7.23 -16.69 -0.80
C GLU A 160 -6.87 -18.18 -0.90
N LYS A 161 -5.98 -18.65 -0.03
CA LYS A 161 -5.60 -20.08 0.05
C LYS A 161 -6.86 -20.92 0.30
N GLY A 162 -7.08 -21.91 -0.56
CA GLY A 162 -8.25 -22.79 -0.51
C GLY A 162 -9.46 -22.33 -1.33
N PHE A 163 -9.44 -21.12 -1.89
CA PHE A 163 -10.48 -20.72 -2.84
C PHE A 163 -10.32 -21.44 -4.18
N HIS A 164 -11.46 -21.77 -4.80
CA HIS A 164 -11.43 -22.26 -6.18
C HIS A 164 -10.78 -21.21 -7.10
N PRO A 165 -9.99 -21.61 -8.09
CA PRO A 165 -9.27 -20.65 -8.97
C PRO A 165 -10.15 -19.57 -9.57
N ASP A 166 -11.38 -19.90 -9.99
CA ASP A 166 -12.31 -18.95 -10.59
C ASP A 166 -12.90 -17.93 -9.60
N LEU A 167 -12.82 -18.24 -8.29
CA LEU A 167 -13.27 -17.34 -7.22
C LEU A 167 -12.18 -16.45 -6.68
N ARG A 168 -10.93 -16.63 -7.12
CA ARG A 168 -9.78 -15.84 -6.64
C ARG A 168 -9.75 -14.48 -7.33
N ALA A 169 -9.74 -13.43 -6.52
CA ALA A 169 -9.51 -12.07 -6.99
C ALA A 169 -8.02 -11.77 -7.20
N TYR A 170 -7.14 -12.55 -6.56
CA TYR A 170 -5.68 -12.37 -6.63
C TYR A 170 -4.99 -13.60 -7.21
N CYS A 171 -3.94 -13.38 -8.00
CA CYS A 171 -3.04 -14.45 -8.40
C CYS A 171 -2.27 -14.99 -7.17
N LYS A 172 -1.86 -16.27 -7.21
CA LYS A 172 -0.96 -16.80 -6.18
C LYS A 172 0.37 -16.02 -6.20
N PRO A 173 1.05 -15.87 -5.04
CA PRO A 173 2.31 -15.13 -4.97
C PRO A 173 3.34 -15.55 -6.03
N ARG A 174 3.49 -16.86 -6.29
CA ARG A 174 4.41 -17.37 -7.32
C ARG A 174 4.01 -16.97 -8.75
N GLU A 175 2.72 -17.02 -9.08
CA GLU A 175 2.20 -16.61 -10.38
C GLU A 175 2.36 -15.10 -10.59
N ARG A 176 2.10 -14.33 -9.53
CA ARG A 176 2.28 -12.90 -9.49
C ARG A 176 3.75 -12.51 -9.69
N ALA A 177 4.68 -13.16 -8.96
CA ALA A 177 6.11 -12.94 -9.09
C ALA A 177 6.63 -13.27 -10.49
N ALA A 178 6.20 -14.41 -11.08
CA ALA A 178 6.57 -14.77 -12.43
C ALA A 178 6.10 -13.75 -13.48
N TYR A 179 4.88 -13.24 -13.34
CA TYR A 179 4.37 -12.20 -14.23
C TYR A 179 5.15 -10.88 -14.09
N ILE A 180 5.40 -10.42 -12.86
CA ILE A 180 6.18 -9.21 -12.58
C ILE A 180 7.58 -9.32 -13.19
N MET A 181 8.26 -10.47 -13.01
CA MET A 181 9.58 -10.72 -13.61
C MET A 181 9.55 -10.64 -15.14
N ALA A 182 8.57 -11.29 -15.78
CA ALA A 182 8.44 -11.28 -17.23
C ALA A 182 8.23 -9.87 -17.78
N VAL A 183 7.37 -9.06 -17.13
CA VAL A 183 7.15 -7.66 -17.50
C VAL A 183 8.43 -6.84 -17.31
N TYR A 184 9.10 -6.97 -16.16
CA TYR A 184 10.33 -6.24 -15.88
C TYR A 184 11.44 -6.54 -16.90
N GLN A 185 11.57 -7.80 -17.36
CA GLN A 185 12.57 -8.18 -18.35
C GLN A 185 12.27 -7.64 -19.76
N SER A 186 10.98 -7.57 -20.13
CA SER A 186 10.54 -7.16 -21.47
C SER A 186 10.39 -5.64 -21.68
N SER A 187 10.54 -4.86 -20.64
CA SER A 187 10.37 -3.39 -20.65
C SER A 187 11.62 -2.65 -21.12
#